data_5f6c24938f8e2ab677243f005067cf98
#
_entry.id   5f6c24938f8e2ab677243f005067cf98
#
_cell.length_a   1.000
_cell.length_b   1.000
_cell.length_c   1.000
_cell.angle_alpha   90.00
_cell.angle_beta   90.00
_cell.angle_gamma   90.00
#
_symmetry.space_group_name_H-M   'P 1'
#
loop_
_entity.id
_entity.type
_entity.pdbx_description
1 polymer ?
#
loop_
_entity_poly.entity_id
_entity_poly.type
_entity_poly.pdbx_seq_one_letter_code
_entity_poly.pdbx_strand_id
1 'polypeptide(L)'
;MPAPAFLPVTVDKSHLITIGERLYTESIELIRELVNNAYDADATEVRVTVRDDLIRVEDNGAGMDFDGLGQYFNIGSPEKLQKPKSPRFRRDRIGQFGIGKFASLSACERFVVETQKGLFAARVIFDKSAWEQAGEAWHLPLEYLEPDPQRGDGTTVTLLQLTRRFDPKEVERRLIEGVPLKAPTFQVWLNGERVRPRTLSGHRIPVLEGTPYGPVFGEILVLPASVSDPGPPGIEVKVKQVTVRRDLFGAEAWGRAAERLRGELHADFLPVSTDRSAFVQDSPEYLAFRETVGRVMNEVRAILRQLTGQRERRAASKALREALERIHRALVRNPDLSPFGPLPEAGAGGTGGQGRGAAASGTGAGKPREEVVGGPEAAPPKRKRAVKKPKVKRLTPDAVVKRLRVGHEGVSCCLDHIGEDGPECFSEGTVIYINRDHPLYRREARKAETHTMHLARLLTQEITLMKDAPRDPRKAFDRQSKLLRDAFTDSQG
;
A
#
# COMPACT_ATOMS: atom_id res chain seq x y z
N MET A 1 61.89 24.46 -26.99
CA MET A 1 60.44 24.24 -26.99
C MET A 1 59.78 25.49 -26.43
N PRO A 2 58.73 26.05 -27.06
CA PRO A 2 57.99 27.17 -26.46
C PRO A 2 57.39 26.71 -25.14
N ALA A 3 57.37 27.59 -24.14
CA ALA A 3 56.72 27.31 -22.85
C ALA A 3 55.21 27.01 -23.09
N PRO A 4 54.63 26.09 -22.36
CA PRO A 4 53.20 25.76 -22.50
C PRO A 4 52.41 27.03 -22.22
N ALA A 5 51.58 27.45 -23.20
CA ALA A 5 50.64 28.53 -23.04
C ALA A 5 49.40 28.01 -22.33
N PHE A 6 48.97 28.64 -21.26
CA PHE A 6 47.75 28.29 -20.52
C PHE A 6 46.65 29.31 -20.86
N LEU A 7 45.43 28.77 -21.12
CA LEU A 7 44.23 29.59 -21.25
C LEU A 7 43.50 29.57 -19.90
N PRO A 8 43.15 30.71 -19.30
CA PRO A 8 42.34 30.75 -18.11
C PRO A 8 40.91 30.32 -18.45
N VAL A 9 40.30 29.47 -17.60
CA VAL A 9 38.87 29.17 -17.64
C VAL A 9 38.19 30.13 -16.69
N THR A 10 37.31 30.97 -17.21
CA THR A 10 36.54 31.96 -16.42
C THR A 10 35.06 31.65 -16.49
N VAL A 11 34.32 31.93 -15.43
CA VAL A 11 32.85 31.80 -15.36
C VAL A 11 32.29 33.22 -15.24
N ASP A 12 31.38 33.55 -16.14
CA ASP A 12 30.67 34.82 -16.08
C ASP A 12 29.69 34.82 -14.89
N LYS A 13 29.62 35.96 -14.19
CA LYS A 13 28.78 36.15 -13.01
C LYS A 13 27.29 36.00 -13.27
N SER A 14 26.83 36.37 -14.48
CA SER A 14 25.44 36.19 -14.93
C SER A 14 25.05 34.71 -15.04
N HIS A 15 26.04 33.84 -15.25
CA HIS A 15 25.83 32.39 -15.35
C HIS A 15 25.31 31.79 -14.05
N LEU A 16 25.68 32.39 -12.89
CA LEU A 16 25.16 31.97 -11.58
C LEU A 16 23.64 32.17 -11.49
N ILE A 17 23.15 33.29 -11.98
CA ILE A 17 21.70 33.56 -12.03
C ILE A 17 21.01 32.56 -12.94
N THR A 18 21.54 32.38 -14.16
CA THR A 18 21.00 31.45 -15.15
C THR A 18 20.95 30.01 -14.61
N ILE A 19 22.02 29.57 -13.92
CA ILE A 19 22.03 28.24 -13.25
C ILE A 19 20.96 28.20 -12.17
N GLY A 20 20.90 29.21 -11.29
CA GLY A 20 19.92 29.28 -10.23
C GLY A 20 18.46 29.23 -10.72
N GLU A 21 18.14 29.97 -11.78
CA GLU A 21 16.82 30.04 -12.38
C GLU A 21 16.40 28.70 -13.06
N ARG A 22 17.36 27.98 -13.58
CA ARG A 22 17.10 26.73 -14.35
C ARG A 22 17.44 25.43 -13.60
N LEU A 23 17.91 25.54 -12.36
CA LEU A 23 18.36 24.39 -11.57
C LEU A 23 17.27 23.39 -11.31
N TYR A 24 16.04 23.86 -11.08
CA TYR A 24 14.88 23.01 -10.85
C TYR A 24 13.86 23.17 -11.98
N THR A 25 13.32 22.06 -12.42
CA THR A 25 12.21 22.01 -13.37
C THR A 25 10.97 22.72 -12.81
N GLU A 26 10.78 22.64 -11.50
CA GLU A 26 9.68 23.27 -10.77
C GLU A 26 10.24 24.10 -9.60
N SER A 27 9.98 25.41 -9.56
CA SER A 27 10.50 26.30 -8.51
C SER A 27 10.03 25.93 -7.10
N ILE A 28 8.98 25.16 -6.97
CA ILE A 28 8.48 24.68 -5.67
C ILE A 28 9.50 23.74 -4.96
N GLU A 29 10.36 23.09 -5.72
CA GLU A 29 11.39 22.18 -5.21
C GLU A 29 12.42 22.89 -4.32
N LEU A 30 12.59 24.20 -4.51
CA LEU A 30 13.48 24.99 -3.67
C LEU A 30 13.03 25.00 -2.19
N ILE A 31 11.70 25.02 -1.93
CA ILE A 31 11.17 25.01 -0.55
C ILE A 31 11.55 23.69 0.12
N ARG A 32 11.39 22.58 -0.61
CA ARG A 32 11.84 21.26 -0.17
C ARG A 32 13.34 21.25 0.15
N GLU A 33 14.17 21.85 -0.71
CA GLU A 33 15.61 21.91 -0.50
C GLU A 33 16.00 22.74 0.73
N LEU A 34 15.33 23.86 0.98
CA LEU A 34 15.54 24.65 2.20
C LEU A 34 15.19 23.86 3.46
N VAL A 35 14.09 23.12 3.44
CA VAL A 35 13.70 22.25 4.55
C VAL A 35 14.68 21.08 4.74
N ASN A 36 15.19 20.50 3.65
CA ASN A 36 16.21 19.47 3.71
C ASN A 36 17.55 20.00 4.23
N ASN A 37 17.90 21.26 3.93
CA ASN A 37 19.09 21.90 4.50
C ASN A 37 18.95 22.11 6.02
N ALA A 38 17.77 22.44 6.52
CA ALA A 38 17.48 22.49 7.94
C ALA A 38 17.61 21.10 8.61
N TYR A 39 17.14 20.03 7.96
CA TYR A 39 17.35 18.66 8.42
C TYR A 39 18.84 18.31 8.53
N ASP A 40 19.66 18.68 7.52
CA ASP A 40 21.11 18.47 7.48
C ASP A 40 21.84 19.27 8.57
N ALA A 41 21.26 20.41 9.01
CA ALA A 41 21.75 21.26 10.10
C ALA A 41 21.26 20.81 11.49
N ASP A 42 20.74 19.58 11.62
CA ASP A 42 20.23 19.04 12.88
C ASP A 42 19.03 19.80 13.48
N ALA A 43 18.25 20.50 12.68
CA ALA A 43 17.02 21.12 13.15
C ALA A 43 16.03 20.05 13.68
N THR A 44 15.31 20.40 14.72
CA THR A 44 14.21 19.59 15.25
C THR A 44 12.85 20.11 14.80
N GLU A 45 12.80 21.39 14.45
CA GLU A 45 11.60 22.07 14.00
C GLU A 45 11.94 23.00 12.84
N VAL A 46 11.09 22.96 11.80
CA VAL A 46 11.15 23.87 10.67
C VAL A 46 9.77 24.47 10.46
N ARG A 47 9.70 25.78 10.36
CA ARG A 47 8.50 26.55 10.06
C ARG A 47 8.57 27.13 8.67
N VAL A 48 7.62 26.74 7.83
CA VAL A 48 7.47 27.24 6.47
C VAL A 48 6.25 28.16 6.44
N THR A 49 6.46 29.40 6.06
CA THR A 49 5.38 30.38 5.83
C THR A 49 5.32 30.68 4.34
N VAL A 50 4.16 30.46 3.72
CA VAL A 50 3.90 30.75 2.30
C VAL A 50 2.79 31.79 2.24
N ARG A 51 3.11 32.97 1.69
CA ARG A 51 2.19 34.05 1.42
C ARG A 51 2.33 34.54 -0.01
N ASP A 52 1.44 35.42 -0.44
CA ASP A 52 1.49 35.94 -1.82
C ASP A 52 2.73 36.80 -2.09
N ASP A 53 3.28 37.46 -1.06
CA ASP A 53 4.39 38.40 -1.13
C ASP A 53 5.73 37.84 -0.67
N LEU A 54 5.72 36.75 0.12
CA LEU A 54 6.93 36.12 0.65
C LEU A 54 6.81 34.63 0.92
N ILE A 55 7.95 33.94 0.90
CA ILE A 55 8.14 32.63 1.47
C ILE A 55 9.22 32.73 2.54
N ARG A 56 8.97 32.18 3.73
CA ARG A 56 9.96 32.13 4.82
C ARG A 56 10.10 30.69 5.29
N VAL A 57 11.35 30.22 5.38
CA VAL A 57 11.72 28.95 5.98
C VAL A 57 12.62 29.24 7.16
N GLU A 58 12.17 28.90 8.35
CA GLU A 58 12.85 29.14 9.62
C GLU A 58 13.12 27.81 10.32
N ASP A 59 14.35 27.57 10.77
CA ASP A 59 14.76 26.36 11.47
C ASP A 59 15.47 26.69 12.79
N ASN A 60 15.44 25.72 13.69
CA ASN A 60 16.15 25.71 14.97
C ASN A 60 17.39 24.78 14.92
N GLY A 61 18.05 24.70 13.79
CA GLY A 61 19.26 23.90 13.60
C GLY A 61 20.49 24.50 14.23
N ALA A 62 21.66 24.01 13.84
CA ALA A 62 22.95 24.43 14.40
C ALA A 62 23.33 25.90 14.09
N GLY A 63 22.61 26.56 13.19
CA GLY A 63 23.01 27.88 12.70
C GLY A 63 24.37 27.87 11.99
N MET A 64 24.85 29.07 11.62
CA MET A 64 26.13 29.22 10.94
C MET A 64 26.94 30.33 11.62
N ASP A 65 28.23 30.07 11.85
CA ASP A 65 29.24 31.12 12.12
C ASP A 65 29.72 31.72 10.80
N PHE A 66 30.70 32.63 10.86
CA PHE A 66 31.23 33.28 9.68
C PHE A 66 31.77 32.28 8.63
N ASP A 67 32.52 31.29 9.05
CA ASP A 67 33.06 30.24 8.17
C ASP A 67 31.95 29.38 7.60
N GLY A 68 30.98 28.98 8.41
CA GLY A 68 29.79 28.25 7.98
C GLY A 68 28.95 29.00 6.97
N LEU A 69 28.79 30.31 7.16
CA LEU A 69 28.11 31.18 6.21
C LEU A 69 28.88 31.29 4.89
N GLY A 70 30.22 31.42 4.96
CA GLY A 70 31.10 31.35 3.81
C GLY A 70 30.97 30.02 3.05
N GLN A 71 30.94 28.89 3.75
CA GLN A 71 30.69 27.56 3.16
C GLN A 71 29.27 27.47 2.58
N TYR A 72 28.27 28.04 3.22
CA TYR A 72 26.92 28.08 2.68
C TYR A 72 26.88 28.77 1.31
N PHE A 73 27.56 29.89 1.11
CA PHE A 73 27.63 30.60 -0.17
C PHE A 73 28.69 30.08 -1.14
N ASN A 74 29.55 29.11 -0.73
CA ASN A 74 30.51 28.49 -1.63
C ASN A 74 29.80 27.51 -2.59
N ILE A 75 29.89 27.79 -3.90
CA ILE A 75 29.27 27.02 -4.97
C ILE A 75 30.06 25.72 -5.17
N GLY A 76 29.40 24.57 -5.16
CA GLY A 76 30.05 23.28 -5.34
C GLY A 76 30.90 22.84 -4.14
N SER A 77 30.64 23.39 -2.94
CA SER A 77 31.37 23.00 -1.72
C SER A 77 31.28 21.48 -1.48
N PRO A 78 32.42 20.77 -1.32
CA PRO A 78 32.44 19.33 -1.06
C PRO A 78 32.20 18.97 0.40
N GLU A 79 31.91 19.95 1.27
CA GLU A 79 31.80 19.72 2.73
C GLU A 79 30.82 18.62 3.11
N LYS A 80 29.65 18.61 2.51
CA LYS A 80 28.63 17.57 2.78
C LYS A 80 29.03 16.18 2.28
N LEU A 81 29.87 16.09 1.27
CA LEU A 81 30.45 14.81 0.81
C LEU A 81 31.53 14.32 1.77
N GLN A 82 32.36 15.23 2.29
CA GLN A 82 33.42 14.91 3.25
C GLN A 82 32.86 14.58 4.64
N LYS A 83 31.74 15.22 5.02
CA LYS A 83 31.07 15.01 6.30
C LYS A 83 29.64 14.50 6.05
N PRO A 84 29.46 13.21 5.72
CA PRO A 84 28.14 12.67 5.30
C PRO A 84 27.11 12.59 6.42
N LYS A 85 27.54 12.69 7.69
CA LYS A 85 26.67 12.64 8.87
C LYS A 85 26.59 14.01 9.55
N SER A 86 25.39 14.35 10.03
CA SER A 86 25.21 15.54 10.86
C SER A 86 25.87 15.38 12.23
N PRO A 87 26.30 16.49 12.90
CA PRO A 87 27.07 16.39 14.14
C PRO A 87 26.29 15.83 15.33
N ARG A 88 25.06 16.30 15.54
CA ARG A 88 24.26 16.02 16.74
C ARG A 88 23.47 14.72 16.65
N PHE A 89 22.64 14.59 15.61
CA PHE A 89 21.74 13.44 15.46
C PHE A 89 22.29 12.34 14.57
N ARG A 90 23.48 12.53 13.98
CA ARG A 90 24.14 11.57 13.06
C ARG A 90 23.26 11.21 11.86
N ARG A 91 22.42 12.14 11.44
CA ARG A 91 21.56 11.99 10.26
C ARG A 91 22.41 11.89 9.01
N ASP A 92 21.98 11.07 8.06
CA ASP A 92 22.58 11.09 6.73
C ASP A 92 22.21 12.40 6.03
N ARG A 93 23.24 13.22 5.72
CA ARG A 93 23.05 14.49 5.05
C ARG A 93 22.50 14.28 3.65
N ILE A 94 21.40 14.96 3.36
CA ILE A 94 20.66 14.88 2.09
C ILE A 94 21.38 15.69 1.01
N GLY A 95 21.77 16.94 1.32
CA GLY A 95 22.45 17.86 0.40
C GLY A 95 23.79 17.31 -0.08
N GLN A 96 24.03 17.35 -1.39
CA GLN A 96 25.30 16.83 -1.98
C GLN A 96 26.04 17.86 -2.83
N PHE A 97 25.33 18.74 -3.53
CA PHE A 97 25.91 19.52 -4.64
C PHE A 97 26.26 20.97 -4.30
N GLY A 98 25.80 21.49 -3.16
CA GLY A 98 26.12 22.84 -2.70
C GLY A 98 25.63 24.01 -3.59
N ILE A 99 24.68 23.75 -4.49
CA ILE A 99 24.13 24.73 -5.43
C ILE A 99 22.68 25.13 -5.15
N GLY A 100 21.97 24.35 -4.33
CA GLY A 100 20.53 24.50 -4.08
C GLY A 100 20.13 25.89 -3.53
N LYS A 101 21.01 26.60 -2.83
CA LYS A 101 20.76 27.93 -2.32
C LYS A 101 20.46 28.98 -3.40
N PHE A 102 21.12 28.88 -4.56
CA PHE A 102 20.89 29.80 -5.67
C PHE A 102 19.63 29.45 -6.48
N ALA A 103 19.10 28.24 -6.29
CA ALA A 103 17.79 27.91 -6.83
C ALA A 103 16.66 28.82 -6.33
N SER A 104 16.87 29.51 -5.22
CA SER A 104 15.94 30.55 -4.74
C SER A 104 15.66 31.61 -5.81
N LEU A 105 16.60 31.86 -6.73
CA LEU A 105 16.45 32.81 -7.84
C LEU A 105 15.43 32.35 -8.90
N SER A 106 15.06 31.05 -8.90
CA SER A 106 13.98 30.57 -9.76
C SER A 106 12.58 31.02 -9.29
N ALA A 107 12.48 31.51 -8.07
CA ALA A 107 11.22 31.87 -7.43
C ALA A 107 11.13 33.33 -6.98
N CYS A 108 12.25 34.06 -6.86
CA CYS A 108 12.26 35.41 -6.33
C CYS A 108 13.39 36.25 -6.92
N GLU A 109 13.22 37.57 -6.88
CA GLU A 109 14.27 38.53 -7.25
C GLU A 109 15.22 38.85 -6.09
N ARG A 110 14.78 38.60 -4.86
CA ARG A 110 15.56 38.88 -3.65
C ARG A 110 15.36 37.81 -2.59
N PHE A 111 16.46 37.33 -1.99
CA PHE A 111 16.37 36.47 -0.80
C PHE A 111 17.31 36.96 0.30
N VAL A 112 16.91 36.69 1.54
CA VAL A 112 17.63 37.06 2.75
C VAL A 112 17.91 35.83 3.56
N VAL A 113 19.14 35.63 3.99
CA VAL A 113 19.58 34.58 4.89
C VAL A 113 19.98 35.19 6.21
N GLU A 114 19.27 34.91 7.29
CA GLU A 114 19.60 35.31 8.64
C GLU A 114 19.99 34.05 9.44
N THR A 115 21.10 34.08 10.12
CA THR A 115 21.59 32.95 10.91
C THR A 115 22.15 33.40 12.23
N GLN A 116 22.00 32.56 13.25
CA GLN A 116 22.58 32.71 14.56
C GLN A 116 23.23 31.42 15.03
N LYS A 117 24.47 31.55 15.57
CA LYS A 117 25.18 30.44 16.22
C LYS A 117 25.97 30.99 17.41
N GLY A 118 25.50 30.67 18.60
CA GLY A 118 26.05 31.20 19.84
C GLY A 118 25.99 32.75 19.85
N LEU A 119 27.17 33.40 19.93
CA LEU A 119 27.28 34.85 19.95
C LEU A 119 27.42 35.47 18.54
N PHE A 120 27.42 34.68 17.49
CA PHE A 120 27.47 35.17 16.12
C PHE A 120 26.07 35.23 15.56
N ALA A 121 25.66 36.40 15.08
CA ALA A 121 24.43 36.57 14.32
C ALA A 121 24.68 37.48 13.12
N ALA A 122 24.18 37.07 11.96
CA ALA A 122 24.42 37.83 10.72
C ALA A 122 23.25 37.64 9.74
N ARG A 123 23.15 38.64 8.85
CA ARG A 123 22.23 38.67 7.73
C ARG A 123 23.02 38.87 6.44
N VAL A 124 22.71 38.06 5.43
CA VAL A 124 23.19 38.19 4.06
C VAL A 124 22.01 38.45 3.14
N ILE A 125 22.11 39.45 2.30
CA ILE A 125 21.08 39.81 1.33
C ILE A 125 21.62 39.53 -0.07
N PHE A 126 20.88 38.73 -0.83
CA PHE A 126 21.06 38.59 -2.26
C PHE A 126 19.92 39.31 -2.98
N ASP A 127 20.28 40.31 -3.79
CA ASP A 127 19.40 41.03 -4.68
C ASP A 127 19.95 40.91 -6.09
N LYS A 128 19.11 40.38 -7.01
CA LYS A 128 19.52 40.02 -8.37
C LYS A 128 20.02 41.28 -9.15
N SER A 129 19.26 42.37 -9.09
CA SER A 129 19.61 43.61 -9.78
C SER A 129 20.89 44.22 -9.23
N ALA A 130 21.06 44.25 -7.91
CA ALA A 130 22.27 44.72 -7.27
C ALA A 130 23.49 43.83 -7.61
N TRP A 131 23.28 42.51 -7.68
CA TRP A 131 24.31 41.56 -8.07
C TRP A 131 24.80 41.77 -9.50
N GLU A 132 23.89 41.99 -10.46
CA GLU A 132 24.22 42.26 -11.86
C GLU A 132 24.96 43.59 -12.02
N GLN A 133 24.57 44.61 -11.27
CA GLN A 133 25.19 45.95 -11.33
C GLN A 133 26.59 46.02 -10.66
N ALA A 134 26.90 45.08 -9.76
CA ALA A 134 28.15 45.11 -9.00
C ALA A 134 29.41 44.74 -9.81
N GLY A 135 29.33 44.61 -11.14
CA GLY A 135 30.44 44.29 -12.01
C GLY A 135 31.12 42.96 -11.65
N GLU A 136 32.46 42.96 -11.61
CA GLU A 136 33.24 41.73 -11.33
C GLU A 136 33.34 41.35 -9.83
N ALA A 137 32.73 42.12 -8.93
CA ALA A 137 32.78 41.83 -7.49
C ALA A 137 31.93 40.61 -7.11
N TRP A 138 32.55 39.56 -6.57
CA TRP A 138 31.92 38.35 -6.09
C TRP A 138 31.63 38.41 -4.57
N HIS A 139 31.04 39.50 -4.07
CA HIS A 139 30.79 39.71 -2.67
C HIS A 139 29.31 39.99 -2.45
N LEU A 140 28.75 39.45 -1.37
CA LEU A 140 27.41 39.75 -0.92
C LEU A 140 27.45 40.68 0.30
N PRO A 141 26.49 41.57 0.45
CA PRO A 141 26.36 42.40 1.65
C PRO A 141 26.15 41.52 2.88
N LEU A 142 26.98 41.67 3.89
CA LEU A 142 26.91 41.03 5.19
C LEU A 142 26.64 42.08 6.26
N GLU A 143 25.60 41.91 7.03
CA GLU A 143 25.24 42.71 8.18
C GLU A 143 25.37 41.87 9.44
N TYR A 144 26.15 42.35 10.44
CA TYR A 144 26.20 41.73 11.75
C TYR A 144 24.98 42.15 12.56
N LEU A 145 24.32 41.22 13.18
CA LEU A 145 23.15 41.42 14.03
C LEU A 145 23.51 41.18 15.50
N GLU A 146 22.75 41.77 16.39
CA GLU A 146 22.83 41.40 17.81
C GLU A 146 22.18 40.00 17.99
N PRO A 147 22.87 39.04 18.64
CA PRO A 147 22.29 37.74 18.93
C PRO A 147 21.05 37.87 19.82
N ASP A 148 19.99 37.19 19.47
CA ASP A 148 18.76 37.08 20.24
C ASP A 148 18.82 35.85 21.15
N PRO A 149 18.97 35.99 22.48
CA PRO A 149 19.04 34.87 23.39
C PRO A 149 17.75 34.06 23.44
N GLN A 150 16.61 34.63 23.07
CA GLN A 150 15.30 33.92 23.08
C GLN A 150 15.09 33.08 21.84
N ARG A 151 15.70 33.44 20.72
CA ARG A 151 15.57 32.69 19.47
C ARG A 151 16.39 31.38 19.46
N GLY A 152 17.57 31.43 20.09
CA GLY A 152 18.55 30.33 20.01
C GLY A 152 19.24 30.24 18.63
N ASP A 153 20.00 29.15 18.44
CA ASP A 153 20.67 28.86 17.17
C ASP A 153 19.68 28.48 16.08
N GLY A 154 20.01 28.80 14.82
CA GLY A 154 19.17 28.44 13.69
C GLY A 154 19.38 29.34 12.48
N THR A 155 18.62 29.08 11.44
CA THR A 155 18.67 29.83 10.19
C THR A 155 17.26 30.19 9.71
N THR A 156 17.12 31.40 9.15
CA THR A 156 15.91 31.83 8.44
C THR A 156 16.27 32.24 7.03
N VAL A 157 15.61 31.65 6.06
CA VAL A 157 15.68 32.06 4.65
C VAL A 157 14.34 32.67 4.26
N THR A 158 14.36 33.92 3.82
CA THR A 158 13.18 34.66 3.38
C THR A 158 13.33 35.01 1.89
N LEU A 159 12.38 34.55 1.08
CA LEU A 159 12.27 34.91 -0.34
C LEU A 159 11.30 36.07 -0.46
N LEU A 160 11.70 37.12 -1.16
CA LEU A 160 10.96 38.38 -1.34
C LEU A 160 10.83 38.67 -2.84
N GLN A 161 9.83 39.44 -3.21
CA GLN A 161 9.60 39.79 -4.61
C GLN A 161 9.45 38.50 -5.46
N LEU A 162 8.47 37.68 -5.07
CA LEU A 162 8.22 36.38 -5.72
C LEU A 162 7.85 36.58 -7.20
N THR A 163 8.48 35.78 -8.08
CA THR A 163 8.21 35.81 -9.52
C THR A 163 6.94 35.03 -9.90
N ARG A 164 6.41 34.25 -8.96
CA ARG A 164 5.19 33.45 -9.12
C ARG A 164 4.48 33.23 -7.79
N ARG A 165 3.22 32.81 -7.86
CA ARG A 165 2.46 32.36 -6.68
C ARG A 165 2.70 30.89 -6.38
N PHE A 166 2.69 30.55 -5.10
CA PHE A 166 2.82 29.18 -4.59
C PHE A 166 1.54 28.79 -3.86
N ASP A 167 0.92 27.71 -4.30
CA ASP A 167 -0.24 27.13 -3.60
C ASP A 167 0.25 26.37 -2.35
N PRO A 168 -0.18 26.75 -1.13
CA PRO A 168 0.19 26.05 0.09
C PRO A 168 -0.11 24.54 0.06
N LYS A 169 -1.19 24.11 -0.59
CA LYS A 169 -1.52 22.69 -0.73
C LYS A 169 -0.52 21.93 -1.59
N GLU A 170 -0.04 22.57 -2.63
CA GLU A 170 1.00 21.97 -3.47
C GLU A 170 2.34 21.92 -2.73
N VAL A 171 2.68 22.96 -1.97
CA VAL A 171 3.87 22.97 -1.09
C VAL A 171 3.76 21.84 -0.06
N GLU A 172 2.61 21.68 0.59
CA GLU A 172 2.40 20.58 1.54
C GLU A 172 2.64 19.22 0.89
N ARG A 173 2.06 18.99 -0.28
CA ARG A 173 2.25 17.75 -1.03
C ARG A 173 3.72 17.46 -1.31
N ARG A 174 4.48 18.46 -1.78
CA ARG A 174 5.92 18.32 -2.07
C ARG A 174 6.76 18.10 -0.81
N LEU A 175 6.39 18.72 0.31
CA LEU A 175 7.04 18.46 1.60
C LEU A 175 6.77 17.03 2.08
N ILE A 176 5.53 16.54 1.95
CA ILE A 176 5.19 15.15 2.31
C ILE A 176 5.99 14.13 1.49
N GLU A 177 6.19 14.38 0.19
CA GLU A 177 6.89 13.47 -0.72
C GLU A 177 8.42 13.53 -0.58
N GLY A 178 8.98 14.72 -0.33
CA GLY A 178 10.41 14.98 -0.50
C GLY A 178 11.19 15.32 0.77
N VAL A 179 10.58 15.23 1.96
CA VAL A 179 11.23 15.59 3.23
C VAL A 179 11.15 14.39 4.20
N PRO A 180 12.15 14.16 5.05
CA PRO A 180 12.18 13.01 5.96
C PRO A 180 11.24 13.17 7.18
N LEU A 181 9.94 13.36 6.95
CA LEU A 181 8.92 13.58 7.99
C LEU A 181 8.74 12.40 8.95
N LYS A 182 9.24 11.21 8.58
CA LYS A 182 9.23 10.02 9.44
C LYS A 182 10.39 9.99 10.46
N ALA A 183 11.35 10.89 10.33
CA ALA A 183 12.45 10.98 11.28
C ALA A 183 11.92 11.43 12.66
N PRO A 184 12.22 10.69 13.74
CA PRO A 184 11.57 10.89 15.05
C PRO A 184 11.87 12.25 15.69
N THR A 185 13.00 12.88 15.31
CA THR A 185 13.46 14.15 15.87
C THR A 185 13.26 15.32 14.92
N PHE A 186 12.36 15.21 13.93
CA PHE A 186 12.19 16.25 12.92
C PHE A 186 10.71 16.55 12.66
N GLN A 187 10.33 17.80 12.74
CA GLN A 187 8.97 18.28 12.53
C GLN A 187 8.95 19.47 11.60
N VAL A 188 7.97 19.48 10.70
CA VAL A 188 7.78 20.58 9.74
C VAL A 188 6.38 21.15 9.93
N TRP A 189 6.29 22.46 9.95
CA TRP A 189 5.07 23.24 10.05
C TRP A 189 4.90 24.10 8.81
N LEU A 190 3.72 24.10 8.22
CA LEU A 190 3.37 24.94 7.07
C LEU A 190 2.22 25.85 7.47
N ASN A 191 2.44 27.16 7.42
CA ASN A 191 1.46 28.18 7.83
C ASN A 191 0.83 27.92 9.21
N GLY A 192 1.61 27.37 10.15
CA GLY A 192 1.15 27.04 11.50
C GLY A 192 0.52 25.65 11.66
N GLU A 193 0.31 24.90 10.58
CA GLU A 193 -0.18 23.53 10.61
C GLU A 193 0.97 22.53 10.46
N ARG A 194 0.95 21.45 11.26
CA ARG A 194 1.98 20.41 11.20
C ARG A 194 1.81 19.54 9.96
N VAL A 195 2.83 19.51 9.12
CA VAL A 195 2.90 18.58 7.98
C VAL A 195 3.13 17.15 8.49
N ARG A 196 2.27 16.24 8.09
CA ARG A 196 2.32 14.84 8.55
C ARG A 196 2.52 13.89 7.36
N PRO A 197 3.32 12.81 7.53
CA PRO A 197 3.43 11.80 6.48
C PRO A 197 2.07 11.14 6.25
N ARG A 198 1.74 10.82 5.01
CA ARG A 198 0.52 10.06 4.69
C ARG A 198 0.64 8.65 5.24
N THR A 199 -0.38 8.22 5.97
CA THR A 199 -0.49 6.84 6.46
C THR A 199 -1.54 6.13 5.65
N LEU A 200 -1.13 5.13 4.88
CA LEU A 200 -2.02 4.30 4.09
C LEU A 200 -2.19 2.94 4.76
N SER A 201 -3.44 2.46 4.79
CA SER A 201 -3.75 1.11 5.28
C SER A 201 -3.84 0.15 4.10
N GLY A 202 -3.16 -1.00 4.20
CA GLY A 202 -3.14 -1.99 3.15
C GLY A 202 -2.37 -3.24 3.55
N HIS A 203 -2.29 -4.19 2.63
CA HIS A 203 -1.42 -5.34 2.81
C HIS A 203 0.03 -4.91 2.58
N ARG A 204 0.89 -5.04 3.59
CA ARG A 204 2.28 -4.64 3.57
C ARG A 204 3.17 -5.80 3.15
N ILE A 205 4.03 -5.56 2.18
CA ILE A 205 5.04 -6.49 1.71
C ILE A 205 6.40 -5.85 2.03
N PRO A 206 7.09 -6.31 3.08
CA PRO A 206 8.40 -5.81 3.40
C PRO A 206 9.40 -6.22 2.33
N VAL A 207 10.33 -5.33 2.00
CA VAL A 207 11.42 -5.56 1.04
C VAL A 207 12.74 -5.36 1.76
N LEU A 208 13.62 -6.35 1.65
CA LEU A 208 15.01 -6.27 2.11
C LEU A 208 15.88 -7.16 1.20
N GLU A 209 16.50 -6.53 0.21
CA GLU A 209 17.28 -7.20 -0.80
C GLU A 209 18.72 -6.66 -0.82
N GLY A 210 19.69 -7.54 -1.01
CA GLY A 210 21.09 -7.18 -1.19
C GLY A 210 21.43 -6.97 -2.66
N THR A 211 22.24 -5.94 -2.94
CA THR A 211 22.93 -5.76 -4.23
C THR A 211 24.44 -5.65 -4.00
N PRO A 212 25.29 -5.79 -5.03
CA PRO A 212 26.72 -5.56 -4.89
C PRO A 212 27.11 -4.16 -4.41
N TYR A 213 26.20 -3.19 -4.53
CA TYR A 213 26.43 -1.77 -4.22
C TYR A 213 25.80 -1.33 -2.90
N GLY A 214 24.87 -2.12 -2.35
CA GLY A 214 24.21 -1.82 -1.10
C GLY A 214 22.81 -2.45 -1.01
N PRO A 215 22.13 -2.29 0.13
CA PRO A 215 20.80 -2.85 0.34
C PRO A 215 19.72 -2.02 -0.36
N VAL A 216 18.69 -2.73 -0.84
CA VAL A 216 17.38 -2.17 -1.21
C VAL A 216 16.39 -2.58 -0.14
N PHE A 217 15.82 -1.63 0.56
CA PHE A 217 14.90 -1.92 1.66
C PHE A 217 13.70 -0.98 1.66
N GLY A 218 12.61 -1.42 2.29
CA GLY A 218 11.38 -0.63 2.38
C GLY A 218 10.14 -1.49 2.46
N GLU A 219 9.03 -0.98 1.96
CA GLU A 219 7.77 -1.70 1.93
C GLU A 219 6.94 -1.37 0.68
N ILE A 220 6.26 -2.38 0.16
CA ILE A 220 5.26 -2.21 -0.89
C ILE A 220 3.89 -2.49 -0.29
N LEU A 221 2.94 -1.60 -0.52
CA LEU A 221 1.57 -1.70 -0.03
C LEU A 221 0.61 -2.04 -1.17
N VAL A 222 -0.26 -2.98 -0.91
CA VAL A 222 -1.42 -3.28 -1.75
C VAL A 222 -2.66 -2.72 -1.08
N LEU A 223 -3.17 -1.62 -1.58
CA LEU A 223 -4.34 -0.95 -1.02
C LEU A 223 -5.63 -1.76 -1.26
N PRO A 224 -6.61 -1.73 -0.34
CA PRO A 224 -7.95 -2.21 -0.61
C PRO A 224 -8.59 -1.40 -1.74
N ALA A 225 -9.54 -2.01 -2.47
CA ALA A 225 -10.23 -1.33 -3.57
C ALA A 225 -11.18 -0.18 -3.11
N SER A 226 -11.40 -0.07 -1.81
CA SER A 226 -12.34 0.89 -1.19
C SER A 226 -11.66 2.13 -0.58
N VAL A 227 -10.36 2.34 -0.83
CA VAL A 227 -9.67 3.52 -0.30
C VAL A 227 -10.08 4.75 -1.10
N SER A 228 -10.59 5.76 -0.39
CA SER A 228 -10.85 7.08 -0.95
C SER A 228 -9.55 7.87 -1.02
N ASP A 229 -9.31 8.55 -2.14
CA ASP A 229 -8.11 9.37 -2.41
C ASP A 229 -6.78 8.72 -2.01
N PRO A 230 -6.39 7.62 -2.68
CA PRO A 230 -5.14 6.94 -2.36
C PRO A 230 -3.89 7.72 -2.86
N GLY A 231 -4.06 8.84 -3.54
CA GLY A 231 -3.00 9.54 -4.26
C GLY A 231 -2.54 8.77 -5.52
N PRO A 232 -1.49 9.24 -6.20
CA PRO A 232 -0.99 8.61 -7.41
C PRO A 232 -0.41 7.21 -7.14
N PRO A 233 -0.63 6.22 -8.04
CA PRO A 233 -0.08 4.88 -7.92
C PRO A 233 1.44 4.86 -8.12
N GLY A 234 2.09 3.86 -7.56
CA GLY A 234 3.51 3.60 -7.73
C GLY A 234 4.30 3.51 -6.43
N ILE A 235 5.54 3.12 -6.59
CA ILE A 235 6.50 2.91 -5.52
C ILE A 235 7.51 4.05 -5.58
N GLU A 236 7.67 4.76 -4.47
CA GLU A 236 8.64 5.84 -4.34
C GLU A 236 10.02 5.25 -4.15
N VAL A 237 10.97 5.63 -4.99
CA VAL A 237 12.37 5.29 -4.79
C VAL A 237 13.05 6.44 -4.09
N LYS A 238 13.61 6.14 -2.93
CA LYS A 238 14.24 7.11 -2.04
C LYS A 238 15.74 6.90 -1.94
N VAL A 239 16.46 8.01 -1.99
CA VAL A 239 17.88 8.09 -1.69
C VAL A 239 18.05 9.00 -0.49
N LYS A 240 18.65 8.53 0.60
CA LYS A 240 18.79 9.26 1.86
C LYS A 240 17.46 9.85 2.35
N GLN A 241 16.41 9.03 2.33
CA GLN A 241 15.03 9.33 2.75
C GLN A 241 14.26 10.34 1.86
N VAL A 242 14.86 10.85 0.79
CA VAL A 242 14.22 11.77 -0.16
C VAL A 242 13.75 11.00 -1.39
N THR A 243 12.48 11.18 -1.76
CA THR A 243 11.93 10.60 -2.98
C THR A 243 12.57 11.24 -4.20
N VAL A 244 13.23 10.42 -5.03
CA VAL A 244 13.80 10.84 -6.30
C VAL A 244 12.80 10.61 -7.43
N ARG A 245 12.16 9.43 -7.42
CA ARG A 245 11.22 9.05 -8.47
C ARG A 245 10.15 8.10 -7.92
N ARG A 246 8.96 8.17 -8.53
CA ARG A 246 7.90 7.17 -8.36
C ARG A 246 7.79 6.36 -9.63
N ASP A 247 7.77 5.03 -9.52
CA ASP A 247 7.74 4.11 -10.66
C ASP A 247 6.83 2.91 -10.35
N LEU A 248 6.24 2.32 -11.35
CA LEU A 248 5.46 1.08 -11.25
C LEU A 248 6.27 -0.16 -11.63
N PHE A 249 7.50 0.01 -12.13
CA PHE A 249 8.43 -1.07 -12.47
C PHE A 249 7.83 -2.16 -13.36
N GLY A 250 7.04 -1.74 -14.37
CA GLY A 250 6.39 -2.66 -15.30
C GLY A 250 5.03 -3.19 -14.82
N ALA A 251 4.56 -2.76 -13.64
CA ALA A 251 3.24 -3.14 -13.16
C ALA A 251 2.09 -2.43 -13.89
N GLU A 252 2.37 -1.47 -14.78
CA GLU A 252 1.36 -0.81 -15.64
C GLU A 252 0.53 -1.84 -16.40
N ALA A 253 1.15 -2.93 -16.83
CA ALA A 253 0.50 -4.04 -17.51
C ALA A 253 -0.47 -4.86 -16.63
N TRP A 254 -0.52 -4.61 -15.31
CA TRP A 254 -1.40 -5.35 -14.38
C TRP A 254 -2.81 -4.75 -14.28
N GLY A 255 -3.11 -3.71 -15.05
CA GLY A 255 -4.41 -3.04 -15.08
C GLY A 255 -4.79 -2.48 -13.71
N ARG A 256 -6.03 -2.69 -13.27
CA ARG A 256 -6.53 -2.15 -11.98
C ARG A 256 -5.74 -2.59 -10.75
N ALA A 257 -4.94 -3.63 -10.84
CA ALA A 257 -4.08 -4.05 -9.73
C ALA A 257 -2.93 -3.06 -9.51
N ALA A 258 -2.40 -2.46 -10.58
CA ALA A 258 -1.37 -1.43 -10.52
C ALA A 258 -1.83 -0.17 -9.76
N GLU A 259 -3.09 0.23 -9.94
CA GLU A 259 -3.68 1.40 -9.27
C GLU A 259 -3.68 1.28 -7.73
N ARG A 260 -3.58 0.05 -7.22
CA ARG A 260 -3.57 -0.27 -5.79
C ARG A 260 -2.18 -0.34 -5.19
N LEU A 261 -1.12 -0.26 -6.01
CA LEU A 261 0.26 -0.33 -5.54
C LEU A 261 0.71 1.04 -5.01
N ARG A 262 1.23 1.04 -3.80
CA ARG A 262 1.95 2.14 -3.16
C ARG A 262 3.18 1.56 -2.50
N GLY A 263 4.08 2.41 -2.06
CA GLY A 263 5.21 1.95 -1.29
C GLY A 263 6.39 2.89 -1.38
N GLU A 264 7.42 2.54 -0.64
CA GLU A 264 8.71 3.22 -0.68
C GLU A 264 9.84 2.18 -0.66
N LEU A 265 10.82 2.38 -1.49
CA LEU A 265 12.06 1.62 -1.53
C LEU A 265 13.24 2.57 -1.34
N HIS A 266 14.09 2.26 -0.41
CA HIS A 266 15.32 2.99 -0.12
C HIS A 266 16.49 2.28 -0.79
N ALA A 267 17.31 3.03 -1.53
CA ALA A 267 18.50 2.55 -2.19
C ALA A 267 19.54 3.68 -2.22
N ASP A 268 20.20 3.91 -1.08
CA ASP A 268 21.07 5.07 -0.84
C ASP A 268 22.35 5.08 -1.68
N PHE A 269 22.67 3.97 -2.31
CA PHE A 269 23.82 3.80 -3.21
C PHE A 269 23.55 4.30 -4.64
N LEU A 270 22.29 4.62 -5.00
CA LEU A 270 21.95 5.05 -6.34
C LEU A 270 22.49 6.44 -6.69
N PRO A 271 23.21 6.59 -7.82
CA PRO A 271 23.63 7.89 -8.30
C PRO A 271 22.42 8.67 -8.84
N VAL A 272 22.30 9.90 -8.38
CA VAL A 272 21.19 10.80 -8.74
C VAL A 272 21.70 12.01 -9.52
N SER A 273 20.81 12.59 -10.36
CA SER A 273 21.06 13.87 -11.04
C SER A 273 21.23 15.01 -10.01
N THR A 274 21.82 16.10 -10.46
CA THR A 274 22.15 17.26 -9.62
C THR A 274 20.92 17.87 -8.95
N ASP A 275 19.80 17.88 -9.66
CA ASP A 275 18.49 18.36 -9.19
C ASP A 275 17.69 17.25 -8.45
N ARG A 276 18.21 16.03 -8.38
CA ARG A 276 17.59 14.84 -7.80
C ARG A 276 16.22 14.47 -8.38
N SER A 277 15.97 14.83 -9.61
CA SER A 277 14.75 14.46 -10.33
C SER A 277 14.86 13.11 -11.05
N ALA A 278 16.07 12.60 -11.20
CA ALA A 278 16.34 11.38 -11.94
C ALA A 278 17.55 10.59 -11.40
N PHE A 279 17.63 9.32 -11.80
CA PHE A 279 18.78 8.45 -11.60
C PHE A 279 19.68 8.45 -12.83
N VAL A 280 20.98 8.20 -12.63
CA VAL A 280 21.91 7.91 -13.71
C VAL A 280 21.62 6.49 -14.19
N GLN A 281 20.80 6.35 -15.24
CA GLN A 281 20.16 5.07 -15.62
C GLN A 281 21.13 4.05 -16.26
N ASP A 282 22.24 4.49 -16.80
CA ASP A 282 23.31 3.69 -17.40
C ASP A 282 24.37 3.26 -16.38
N SER A 283 24.23 3.68 -15.11
CA SER A 283 25.15 3.27 -14.06
C SER A 283 24.97 1.81 -13.68
N PRO A 284 26.07 1.08 -13.33
CA PRO A 284 25.98 -0.31 -12.90
C PRO A 284 25.15 -0.48 -11.61
N GLU A 285 25.15 0.52 -10.74
CA GLU A 285 24.31 0.58 -9.53
C GLU A 285 22.83 0.57 -9.88
N TYR A 286 22.41 1.39 -10.84
CA TYR A 286 21.01 1.47 -11.25
C TYR A 286 20.55 0.19 -11.97
N LEU A 287 21.42 -0.41 -12.79
CA LEU A 287 21.12 -1.67 -13.46
C LEU A 287 20.90 -2.80 -12.44
N ALA A 288 21.78 -2.92 -11.44
CA ALA A 288 21.63 -3.90 -10.37
C ALA A 288 20.37 -3.66 -9.52
N PHE A 289 20.04 -2.41 -9.25
CA PHE A 289 18.79 -2.03 -8.60
C PHE A 289 17.56 -2.47 -9.40
N ARG A 290 17.53 -2.16 -10.70
CA ARG A 290 16.43 -2.54 -11.61
C ARG A 290 16.20 -4.04 -11.66
N GLU A 291 17.26 -4.83 -11.73
CA GLU A 291 17.18 -6.29 -11.71
C GLU A 291 16.58 -6.79 -10.39
N THR A 292 17.07 -6.27 -9.27
CA THR A 292 16.60 -6.64 -7.94
C THR A 292 15.12 -6.29 -7.74
N VAL A 293 14.72 -5.07 -8.09
CA VAL A 293 13.30 -4.65 -8.00
C VAL A 293 12.43 -5.48 -8.95
N GLY A 294 12.93 -5.88 -10.12
CA GLY A 294 12.23 -6.77 -11.03
C GLY A 294 11.86 -8.12 -10.39
N ARG A 295 12.77 -8.71 -9.59
CA ARG A 295 12.50 -9.93 -8.81
C ARG A 295 11.41 -9.67 -7.76
N VAL A 296 11.56 -8.61 -6.97
CA VAL A 296 10.57 -8.21 -5.95
C VAL A 296 9.19 -8.01 -6.58
N MET A 297 9.09 -7.34 -7.72
CA MET A 297 7.80 -7.13 -8.40
C MET A 297 7.15 -8.42 -8.87
N ASN A 298 7.92 -9.43 -9.25
CA ASN A 298 7.36 -10.75 -9.56
C ASN A 298 6.73 -11.41 -8.33
N GLU A 299 7.34 -11.27 -7.15
CA GLU A 299 6.77 -11.75 -5.89
C GLU A 299 5.51 -10.96 -5.51
N VAL A 300 5.53 -9.65 -5.64
CA VAL A 300 4.35 -8.79 -5.44
C VAL A 300 3.19 -9.21 -6.32
N ARG A 301 3.47 -9.55 -7.58
CA ARG A 301 2.45 -10.05 -8.52
C ARG A 301 1.84 -11.38 -8.07
N ALA A 302 2.65 -12.29 -7.56
CA ALA A 302 2.18 -13.57 -7.02
C ALA A 302 1.28 -13.36 -5.79
N ILE A 303 1.69 -12.49 -4.86
CA ILE A 303 0.91 -12.12 -3.67
C ILE A 303 -0.43 -11.47 -4.07
N LEU A 304 -0.42 -10.54 -5.04
CA LEU A 304 -1.64 -9.90 -5.56
C LEU A 304 -2.64 -10.93 -6.11
N ARG A 305 -2.16 -11.91 -6.89
CA ARG A 305 -3.00 -13.01 -7.40
C ARG A 305 -3.61 -13.81 -6.26
N GLN A 306 -2.82 -14.14 -5.24
CA GLN A 306 -3.29 -14.87 -4.06
C GLN A 306 -4.34 -14.06 -3.27
N LEU A 307 -4.12 -12.77 -3.04
CA LEU A 307 -5.07 -11.88 -2.35
C LEU A 307 -6.39 -11.74 -3.12
N THR A 308 -6.32 -11.66 -4.44
CA THR A 308 -7.50 -11.61 -5.31
C THR A 308 -8.28 -12.92 -5.23
N GLY A 309 -7.61 -14.06 -5.38
CA GLY A 309 -8.22 -15.38 -5.27
C GLY A 309 -8.88 -15.62 -3.89
N GLN A 310 -8.24 -15.22 -2.80
CA GLN A 310 -8.84 -15.30 -1.46
C GLN A 310 -10.10 -14.45 -1.32
N ARG A 311 -10.11 -13.24 -1.89
CA ARG A 311 -11.28 -12.36 -1.86
C ARG A 311 -12.44 -12.95 -2.65
N GLU A 312 -12.19 -13.44 -3.85
CA GLU A 312 -13.19 -14.11 -4.69
C GLU A 312 -13.74 -15.36 -4.01
N ARG A 313 -12.87 -16.15 -3.39
CA ARG A 313 -13.28 -17.33 -2.61
C ARG A 313 -14.18 -16.96 -1.42
N ARG A 314 -13.86 -15.88 -0.69
CA ARG A 314 -14.70 -15.40 0.41
C ARG A 314 -16.05 -14.91 -0.09
N ALA A 315 -16.08 -14.16 -1.20
CA ALA A 315 -17.33 -13.68 -1.82
C ALA A 315 -18.19 -14.84 -2.30
N ALA A 316 -17.61 -15.83 -2.99
CA ALA A 316 -18.28 -17.04 -3.43
C ALA A 316 -18.82 -17.85 -2.26
N SER A 317 -18.04 -18.02 -1.18
CA SER A 317 -18.48 -18.72 0.03
C SER A 317 -19.64 -18.00 0.73
N LYS A 318 -19.65 -16.67 0.75
CA LYS A 318 -20.75 -15.88 1.31
C LYS A 318 -22.02 -16.02 0.48
N ALA A 319 -21.93 -15.79 -0.83
CA ALA A 319 -23.07 -15.92 -1.74
C ALA A 319 -23.67 -17.34 -1.74
N LEU A 320 -22.83 -18.37 -1.74
CA LEU A 320 -23.29 -19.75 -1.63
C LEU A 320 -24.01 -20.03 -0.32
N ARG A 321 -23.52 -19.51 0.80
CA ARG A 321 -24.18 -19.65 2.10
C ARG A 321 -25.56 -18.99 2.09
N GLU A 322 -25.65 -17.75 1.62
CA GLU A 322 -26.92 -17.01 1.53
C GLU A 322 -27.93 -17.73 0.61
N ALA A 323 -27.48 -18.22 -0.55
CA ALA A 323 -28.34 -18.97 -1.45
C ALA A 323 -28.87 -20.25 -0.78
N LEU A 324 -27.98 -21.03 -0.10
CA LEU A 324 -28.37 -22.23 0.60
C LEU A 324 -29.33 -21.97 1.78
N GLU A 325 -29.16 -20.91 2.53
CA GLU A 325 -30.05 -20.50 3.63
C GLU A 325 -31.44 -20.13 3.09
N ARG A 326 -31.52 -19.42 1.96
CA ARG A 326 -32.78 -19.06 1.29
C ARG A 326 -33.50 -20.31 0.78
N ILE A 327 -32.78 -21.20 0.11
CA ILE A 327 -33.32 -22.47 -0.39
C ILE A 327 -33.79 -23.38 0.75
N HIS A 328 -33.03 -23.42 1.85
CA HIS A 328 -33.45 -24.22 3.02
C HIS A 328 -34.80 -23.72 3.56
N ARG A 329 -35.00 -22.42 3.71
CA ARG A 329 -36.27 -21.82 4.12
C ARG A 329 -37.41 -22.15 3.16
N ALA A 330 -37.14 -22.10 1.85
CA ALA A 330 -38.12 -22.44 0.82
C ALA A 330 -38.51 -23.93 0.87
N LEU A 331 -37.57 -24.86 1.12
CA LEU A 331 -37.81 -26.26 1.27
C LEU A 331 -38.59 -26.63 2.56
N VAL A 332 -38.35 -25.86 3.65
CA VAL A 332 -39.16 -26.02 4.87
C VAL A 332 -40.62 -25.64 4.62
N ARG A 333 -40.88 -24.62 3.81
CA ARG A 333 -42.28 -24.23 3.41
C ARG A 333 -42.89 -25.21 2.40
N ASN A 334 -42.09 -25.91 1.63
CA ASN A 334 -42.52 -26.84 0.60
C ASN A 334 -41.86 -28.20 0.77
N PRO A 335 -42.24 -28.96 1.80
CA PRO A 335 -41.62 -30.27 2.08
C PRO A 335 -41.77 -31.31 0.94
N ASP A 336 -42.83 -31.16 0.16
CA ASP A 336 -43.12 -31.95 -1.04
C ASP A 336 -42.09 -31.77 -2.16
N LEU A 337 -41.37 -30.62 -2.18
CA LEU A 337 -40.29 -30.36 -3.15
C LEU A 337 -38.91 -30.85 -2.69
N SER A 338 -38.79 -31.33 -1.46
CA SER A 338 -37.54 -31.89 -0.95
C SER A 338 -37.20 -33.24 -1.65
N PRO A 339 -35.97 -33.42 -2.20
CA PRO A 339 -35.56 -34.65 -2.82
C PRO A 339 -35.34 -35.80 -1.80
N PHE A 340 -35.30 -35.52 -0.49
CA PHE A 340 -34.99 -36.46 0.58
C PHE A 340 -36.14 -36.74 1.56
N GLY A 341 -37.36 -36.41 1.15
CA GLY A 341 -38.55 -36.56 1.99
C GLY A 341 -38.82 -35.38 2.93
N PRO A 342 -39.89 -35.48 3.77
CA PRO A 342 -40.29 -34.39 4.64
C PRO A 342 -39.19 -34.05 5.66
N LEU A 343 -39.00 -32.76 5.87
CA LEU A 343 -38.10 -32.25 6.88
C LEU A 343 -38.68 -32.53 8.27
N PRO A 344 -37.88 -32.97 9.27
CA PRO A 344 -38.36 -33.05 10.64
C PRO A 344 -38.69 -31.61 11.12
N GLU A 345 -39.91 -31.46 11.66
CA GLU A 345 -40.31 -30.23 12.32
C GLU A 345 -39.28 -29.87 13.41
N ALA A 346 -38.88 -28.59 13.45
CA ALA A 346 -37.99 -28.11 14.48
C ALA A 346 -38.70 -28.14 15.83
N GLY A 347 -38.62 -29.29 16.48
CA GLY A 347 -39.05 -29.49 17.87
C GLY A 347 -38.12 -28.69 18.79
N ALA A 348 -38.74 -27.89 19.64
CA ALA A 348 -38.11 -27.12 20.70
C ALA A 348 -37.26 -28.02 21.61
N GLY A 349 -36.11 -27.52 22.03
CA GLY A 349 -35.44 -27.94 23.26
C GLY A 349 -34.18 -28.76 23.10
N GLY A 350 -33.08 -28.20 23.57
CA GLY A 350 -31.85 -28.92 23.83
C GLY A 350 -30.64 -28.02 24.00
N THR A 351 -30.60 -27.37 25.15
CA THR A 351 -29.42 -26.69 25.71
C THR A 351 -28.27 -27.66 25.97
N GLY A 352 -27.04 -27.23 25.70
CA GLY A 352 -25.88 -27.57 26.52
C GLY A 352 -24.97 -28.67 25.98
N GLY A 353 -23.72 -28.31 25.84
CA GLY A 353 -22.63 -29.25 25.67
C GLY A 353 -21.32 -28.61 25.24
N GLN A 354 -20.74 -27.76 26.09
CA GLN A 354 -19.31 -27.43 26.02
C GLN A 354 -18.48 -28.67 26.35
N GLY A 355 -17.62 -29.10 25.46
CA GLY A 355 -16.59 -30.12 25.69
C GLY A 355 -15.21 -29.50 25.55
N ARG A 356 -14.60 -29.18 26.67
CA ARG A 356 -13.17 -28.87 26.79
C ARG A 356 -12.37 -30.15 26.57
N GLY A 357 -11.33 -30.05 25.78
CA GLY A 357 -10.26 -31.02 25.71
C GLY A 357 -9.31 -30.90 26.90
N ALA A 358 -8.87 -32.01 27.42
CA ALA A 358 -7.65 -32.11 28.18
C ALA A 358 -7.03 -33.49 27.93
N ALA A 359 -5.76 -33.46 27.62
CA ALA A 359 -4.89 -34.62 27.57
C ALA A 359 -4.46 -35.01 28.98
N ALA A 360 -4.32 -36.28 29.27
CA ALA A 360 -3.32 -36.81 30.18
C ALA A 360 -3.15 -38.32 30.08
N SER A 361 -1.93 -38.70 30.06
CA SER A 361 -1.28 -39.99 30.10
C SER A 361 -1.48 -40.74 31.45
N GLY A 362 -1.34 -42.09 31.43
CA GLY A 362 -0.80 -42.79 32.56
C GLY A 362 -1.36 -44.18 32.84
N THR A 363 -0.66 -45.18 32.45
CA THR A 363 -0.26 -46.46 33.09
C THR A 363 -1.12 -47.12 34.20
N GLY A 364 -1.37 -48.42 34.04
CA GLY A 364 -1.12 -49.38 35.13
C GLY A 364 -2.22 -50.33 35.56
N ALA A 365 -2.08 -51.59 35.14
CA ALA A 365 -2.21 -52.84 35.91
C ALA A 365 -3.47 -53.20 36.74
N GLY A 366 -3.93 -54.43 36.52
CA GLY A 366 -4.52 -55.26 37.59
C GLY A 366 -5.85 -55.96 37.32
N LYS A 367 -5.80 -57.23 36.99
CA LYS A 367 -6.91 -58.24 37.08
C LYS A 367 -7.39 -58.41 38.49
N PRO A 368 -8.57 -59.03 38.82
CA PRO A 368 -8.95 -60.34 38.33
C PRO A 368 -10.45 -60.58 38.03
N ARG A 369 -10.71 -61.78 37.53
CA ARG A 369 -11.93 -62.45 37.17
C ARG A 369 -12.96 -62.60 38.31
N GLU A 370 -14.27 -62.60 37.90
CA GLU A 370 -15.26 -63.52 38.45
C GLU A 370 -16.30 -63.87 37.37
N GLU A 371 -16.55 -65.19 37.24
CA GLU A 371 -17.55 -65.82 36.42
C GLU A 371 -18.93 -65.81 37.09
N VAL A 372 -20.00 -65.50 36.34
CA VAL A 372 -21.34 -66.03 36.63
C VAL A 372 -22.14 -66.34 35.36
N VAL A 373 -22.66 -67.48 35.34
CA VAL A 373 -23.43 -68.33 34.41
C VAL A 373 -24.70 -67.69 33.82
N GLY A 374 -24.88 -67.88 32.51
CA GLY A 374 -25.99 -68.41 31.76
C GLY A 374 -27.38 -67.74 31.78
N GLY A 375 -27.79 -67.19 30.62
CA GLY A 375 -29.17 -66.97 30.21
C GLY A 375 -29.26 -66.67 28.73
N PRO A 376 -30.33 -66.94 28.00
CA PRO A 376 -30.31 -67.22 26.55
C PRO A 376 -30.12 -66.02 25.69
N GLU A 377 -29.36 -66.20 24.64
CA GLU A 377 -28.89 -65.30 23.58
C GLU A 377 -30.05 -64.56 22.90
N ALA A 378 -30.14 -63.27 23.13
CA ALA A 378 -30.90 -62.35 22.28
C ALA A 378 -30.00 -61.92 21.12
N ALA A 379 -30.44 -62.09 19.88
CA ALA A 379 -29.73 -61.79 18.66
C ALA A 379 -29.24 -60.31 18.67
N PRO A 380 -28.00 -60.02 18.23
CA PRO A 380 -27.46 -58.65 18.26
C PRO A 380 -28.25 -57.74 17.32
N PRO A 381 -28.52 -56.49 17.73
CA PRO A 381 -29.21 -55.52 16.89
C PRO A 381 -28.36 -55.24 15.65
N LYS A 382 -28.94 -55.43 14.47
CA LYS A 382 -28.31 -55.15 13.17
C LYS A 382 -27.76 -53.75 13.22
N ARG A 383 -26.42 -53.58 13.25
CA ARG A 383 -25.71 -52.31 13.10
C ARG A 383 -26.23 -51.66 11.83
N LYS A 384 -26.92 -50.49 11.97
CA LYS A 384 -27.31 -49.66 10.86
C LYS A 384 -26.04 -49.33 10.09
N ARG A 385 -25.96 -49.74 8.81
CA ARG A 385 -24.87 -49.39 7.90
C ARG A 385 -24.72 -47.89 7.92
N ALA A 386 -23.55 -47.40 8.35
CA ALA A 386 -23.20 -45.96 8.26
C ALA A 386 -23.28 -45.53 6.79
N VAL A 387 -24.21 -44.65 6.48
CA VAL A 387 -24.35 -44.09 5.14
C VAL A 387 -23.02 -43.38 4.82
N LYS A 388 -22.30 -43.90 3.84
CA LYS A 388 -21.02 -43.32 3.39
C LYS A 388 -21.29 -41.90 2.93
N LYS A 389 -20.72 -40.90 3.63
CA LYS A 389 -20.78 -39.49 3.22
C LYS A 389 -20.26 -39.37 1.79
N PRO A 390 -20.98 -38.71 0.88
CA PRO A 390 -20.50 -38.51 -0.48
C PRO A 390 -19.16 -37.75 -0.45
N LYS A 391 -18.15 -38.29 -1.13
CA LYS A 391 -16.83 -37.66 -1.26
C LYS A 391 -16.92 -36.62 -2.36
N VAL A 392 -16.86 -35.32 -1.99
CA VAL A 392 -16.75 -34.23 -2.95
C VAL A 392 -15.35 -34.28 -3.59
N LYS A 393 -15.28 -34.46 -4.91
CA LYS A 393 -14.05 -34.32 -5.68
C LYS A 393 -13.80 -32.82 -5.88
N ARG A 394 -12.71 -32.30 -5.32
CA ARG A 394 -12.24 -30.95 -5.60
C ARG A 394 -11.28 -31.01 -6.77
N LEU A 395 -11.50 -30.18 -7.78
CA LEU A 395 -10.62 -30.06 -8.94
C LEU A 395 -9.50 -29.09 -8.68
N THR A 396 -9.77 -28.01 -7.89
CA THR A 396 -8.77 -27.01 -7.55
C THR A 396 -8.65 -26.82 -6.03
N PRO A 397 -7.51 -26.31 -5.52
CA PRO A 397 -7.33 -25.94 -4.11
C PRO A 397 -8.29 -24.85 -3.63
N ASP A 398 -8.78 -24.02 -4.56
CA ASP A 398 -9.66 -22.89 -4.29
C ASP A 398 -11.15 -23.23 -4.33
N ALA A 399 -11.49 -24.50 -4.47
CA ALA A 399 -12.87 -24.98 -4.44
C ALA A 399 -13.59 -24.60 -3.13
N VAL A 400 -14.80 -24.06 -3.26
CA VAL A 400 -15.67 -23.70 -2.15
C VAL A 400 -16.73 -24.79 -1.97
N VAL A 401 -16.68 -25.51 -0.86
CA VAL A 401 -17.63 -26.59 -0.56
C VAL A 401 -18.49 -26.18 0.62
N LYS A 402 -19.83 -26.26 0.44
CA LYS A 402 -20.84 -26.08 1.49
C LYS A 402 -21.86 -27.23 1.41
N ARG A 403 -22.51 -27.51 2.52
CA ARG A 403 -23.51 -28.55 2.60
C ARG A 403 -24.85 -27.96 3.04
N LEU A 404 -25.87 -28.26 2.27
CA LEU A 404 -27.27 -28.04 2.64
C LEU A 404 -27.78 -29.33 3.33
N ARG A 405 -28.16 -29.24 4.58
CA ARG A 405 -28.82 -30.34 5.29
C ARG A 405 -30.30 -30.28 5.00
N VAL A 406 -30.86 -31.37 4.50
CA VAL A 406 -32.28 -31.51 4.24
C VAL A 406 -32.72 -32.85 4.86
N GLY A 407 -33.36 -32.80 6.02
CA GLY A 407 -33.70 -33.98 6.79
C GLY A 407 -32.47 -34.77 7.29
N HIS A 408 -32.50 -36.08 7.11
CA HIS A 408 -31.42 -37.02 7.49
C HIS A 408 -30.26 -37.02 6.49
N GLU A 409 -30.47 -36.54 5.29
CA GLU A 409 -29.50 -36.48 4.21
C GLU A 409 -29.13 -35.01 3.91
N GLY A 410 -28.38 -34.77 2.87
CA GLY A 410 -28.03 -33.40 2.48
C GLY A 410 -27.32 -33.37 1.14
N VAL A 411 -27.46 -32.23 0.49
CA VAL A 411 -26.77 -31.89 -0.77
C VAL A 411 -25.47 -31.19 -0.45
N SER A 412 -24.39 -31.66 -1.05
CA SER A 412 -23.10 -30.95 -1.02
C SER A 412 -22.98 -30.09 -2.27
N CYS A 413 -22.63 -28.79 -2.12
CA CYS A 413 -22.44 -27.89 -3.23
C CYS A 413 -20.97 -27.54 -3.33
N CYS A 414 -20.38 -27.70 -4.50
CA CYS A 414 -18.99 -27.44 -4.81
C CYS A 414 -18.90 -26.39 -5.92
N LEU A 415 -18.36 -25.20 -5.60
CA LEU A 415 -18.01 -24.21 -6.59
C LEU A 415 -16.53 -24.41 -6.93
N ASP A 416 -16.24 -24.73 -8.17
CA ASP A 416 -14.87 -25.05 -8.61
C ASP A 416 -14.59 -24.50 -10.02
N HIS A 417 -13.34 -24.55 -10.43
CA HIS A 417 -12.90 -24.16 -11.77
C HIS A 417 -12.95 -25.37 -12.69
N ILE A 418 -13.84 -25.35 -13.69
CA ILE A 418 -14.10 -26.47 -14.59
C ILE A 418 -13.69 -26.14 -16.05
N GLY A 419 -13.33 -24.87 -16.31
CA GLY A 419 -13.03 -24.34 -17.64
C GLY A 419 -14.19 -23.57 -18.25
N GLU A 420 -13.89 -22.65 -19.17
CA GLU A 420 -14.89 -21.73 -19.78
C GLU A 420 -15.92 -22.47 -20.61
N ASP A 421 -15.52 -23.53 -21.32
CA ASP A 421 -16.35 -24.36 -22.19
C ASP A 421 -17.11 -25.46 -21.40
N GLY A 422 -16.87 -25.57 -20.11
CA GLY A 422 -17.54 -26.55 -19.24
C GLY A 422 -18.99 -26.17 -18.95
N PRO A 423 -19.82 -27.14 -18.48
CA PRO A 423 -21.21 -26.86 -18.12
C PRO A 423 -21.30 -25.83 -16.99
N GLU A 424 -22.36 -25.05 -16.96
CA GLU A 424 -22.62 -24.03 -15.93
C GLU A 424 -22.77 -24.69 -14.54
N CYS A 425 -23.53 -25.80 -14.49
CA CYS A 425 -23.64 -26.68 -13.33
C CYS A 425 -23.99 -28.10 -13.75
N PHE A 426 -23.73 -29.06 -12.87
CA PHE A 426 -24.17 -30.47 -12.98
C PHE A 426 -24.16 -31.10 -11.61
N SER A 427 -24.86 -32.25 -11.50
CA SER A 427 -24.88 -33.02 -10.27
C SER A 427 -24.33 -34.43 -10.46
N GLU A 428 -23.59 -34.93 -9.46
CA GLU A 428 -23.17 -36.32 -9.32
C GLU A 428 -23.70 -36.85 -7.98
N GLY A 429 -24.74 -37.64 -8.02
CA GLY A 429 -25.42 -38.14 -6.83
C GLY A 429 -26.00 -37.02 -5.99
N THR A 430 -25.47 -36.82 -4.78
CA THR A 430 -25.89 -35.72 -3.88
C THR A 430 -24.91 -34.54 -3.85
N VAL A 431 -24.04 -34.43 -4.85
CA VAL A 431 -23.08 -33.31 -5.00
C VAL A 431 -23.44 -32.48 -6.22
N ILE A 432 -23.66 -31.19 -6.05
CA ILE A 432 -23.88 -30.21 -7.11
C ILE A 432 -22.57 -29.47 -7.35
N TYR A 433 -22.08 -29.50 -8.58
CA TYR A 433 -20.91 -28.75 -9.02
C TYR A 433 -21.36 -27.53 -9.79
N ILE A 434 -20.79 -26.37 -9.47
CA ILE A 434 -21.02 -25.08 -10.13
C ILE A 434 -19.71 -24.57 -10.67
N ASN A 435 -19.66 -24.23 -11.95
CA ASN A 435 -18.48 -23.78 -12.67
C ASN A 435 -18.23 -22.31 -12.49
N ARG A 436 -17.15 -21.96 -11.80
CA ARG A 436 -16.72 -20.57 -11.58
C ARG A 436 -16.11 -19.93 -12.82
N ASP A 437 -15.67 -20.71 -13.79
CA ASP A 437 -15.09 -20.20 -15.04
C ASP A 437 -16.15 -19.86 -16.08
N HIS A 438 -17.37 -20.38 -15.94
CA HIS A 438 -18.45 -20.14 -16.89
C HIS A 438 -18.71 -18.61 -17.04
N PRO A 439 -18.89 -18.10 -18.28
CA PRO A 439 -19.06 -16.66 -18.52
C PRO A 439 -20.22 -16.02 -17.75
N LEU A 440 -21.34 -16.71 -17.60
CA LEU A 440 -22.48 -16.24 -16.81
C LEU A 440 -22.14 -16.14 -15.33
N TYR A 441 -21.45 -17.14 -14.76
CA TYR A 441 -20.99 -17.06 -13.36
C TYR A 441 -20.09 -15.84 -13.13
N ARG A 442 -19.08 -15.63 -13.98
CA ARG A 442 -18.16 -14.48 -13.87
C ARG A 442 -18.88 -13.14 -13.99
N ARG A 443 -19.89 -13.05 -14.84
CA ARG A 443 -20.71 -11.85 -14.98
C ARG A 443 -21.54 -11.57 -13.71
N GLU A 444 -22.27 -12.57 -13.23
CA GLU A 444 -23.17 -12.42 -12.10
C GLU A 444 -22.43 -12.28 -10.77
N ALA A 445 -21.22 -12.85 -10.64
CA ALA A 445 -20.38 -12.72 -9.46
C ALA A 445 -19.83 -11.28 -9.21
N ARG A 446 -20.01 -10.36 -10.15
CA ARG A 446 -19.60 -8.95 -10.00
C ARG A 446 -20.42 -8.17 -8.96
N LYS A 447 -21.66 -8.55 -8.76
CA LYS A 447 -22.59 -7.95 -7.77
C LYS A 447 -23.09 -9.02 -6.81
N ALA A 448 -23.13 -8.73 -5.52
CA ALA A 448 -23.51 -9.70 -4.48
C ALA A 448 -24.91 -10.27 -4.67
N GLU A 449 -25.89 -9.41 -5.00
CA GLU A 449 -27.28 -9.81 -5.18
C GLU A 449 -27.48 -10.74 -6.39
N THR A 450 -26.92 -10.36 -7.56
CA THR A 450 -27.04 -11.17 -8.76
C THR A 450 -26.28 -12.48 -8.60
N HIS A 451 -25.16 -12.50 -7.88
CA HIS A 451 -24.40 -13.70 -7.57
C HIS A 451 -25.21 -14.69 -6.71
N THR A 452 -25.85 -14.21 -5.64
CA THR A 452 -26.69 -15.02 -4.77
C THR A 452 -27.90 -15.59 -5.53
N MET A 453 -28.55 -14.77 -6.37
CA MET A 453 -29.66 -15.18 -7.20
C MET A 453 -29.25 -16.25 -8.24
N HIS A 454 -28.13 -16.04 -8.91
CA HIS A 454 -27.56 -16.97 -9.89
C HIS A 454 -27.28 -18.33 -9.28
N LEU A 455 -26.59 -18.35 -8.10
CA LEU A 455 -26.35 -19.59 -7.37
C LEU A 455 -27.66 -20.28 -6.96
N ALA A 456 -28.62 -19.52 -6.47
CA ALA A 456 -29.92 -20.09 -6.09
C ALA A 456 -30.65 -20.70 -7.29
N ARG A 457 -30.60 -20.06 -8.46
CA ARG A 457 -31.15 -20.59 -9.70
C ARG A 457 -30.56 -21.95 -10.06
N LEU A 458 -29.23 -22.07 -10.05
CA LEU A 458 -28.53 -23.30 -10.38
C LEU A 458 -28.81 -24.42 -9.34
N LEU A 459 -28.79 -24.05 -8.07
CA LEU A 459 -29.05 -25.01 -6.99
C LEU A 459 -30.48 -25.54 -7.01
N THR A 460 -31.48 -24.66 -7.21
CA THR A 460 -32.89 -25.10 -7.30
C THR A 460 -33.14 -25.96 -8.52
N GLN A 461 -32.48 -25.65 -9.65
CA GLN A 461 -32.50 -26.50 -10.84
C GLN A 461 -32.06 -27.94 -10.51
N GLU A 462 -30.87 -28.09 -9.97
CA GLU A 462 -30.32 -29.42 -9.68
C GLU A 462 -31.10 -30.18 -8.58
N ILE A 463 -31.56 -29.46 -7.54
CA ILE A 463 -32.38 -30.05 -6.45
C ILE A 463 -33.69 -30.57 -7.00
N THR A 464 -34.34 -29.89 -7.95
CA THR A 464 -35.61 -30.36 -8.54
C THR A 464 -35.40 -31.55 -9.45
N LEU A 465 -34.26 -31.65 -10.14
CA LEU A 465 -33.91 -32.79 -10.98
C LEU A 465 -33.50 -34.03 -10.18
N MET A 466 -32.96 -33.86 -8.96
CA MET A 466 -32.57 -34.96 -8.09
C MET A 466 -33.78 -35.73 -7.52
N LYS A 467 -34.94 -35.10 -7.37
CA LYS A 467 -36.10 -35.73 -6.74
C LYS A 467 -36.73 -36.83 -7.60
N ASP A 468 -37.13 -36.45 -8.79
CA ASP A 468 -37.66 -37.32 -9.81
C ASP A 468 -37.40 -36.64 -11.14
N ALA A 469 -36.54 -37.19 -11.99
CA ALA A 469 -36.41 -36.70 -13.35
C ALA A 469 -37.80 -36.77 -14.00
N PRO A 470 -38.58 -35.67 -14.00
CA PRO A 470 -39.97 -35.78 -14.43
C PRO A 470 -39.98 -36.11 -15.93
N ARG A 471 -40.83 -37.03 -16.31
CA ARG A 471 -41.08 -37.34 -17.73
C ARG A 471 -41.58 -36.10 -18.50
N ASP A 472 -42.12 -35.12 -17.75
CA ASP A 472 -42.59 -33.83 -18.27
C ASP A 472 -41.65 -32.70 -17.80
N PRO A 473 -40.88 -32.07 -18.70
CA PRO A 473 -39.99 -30.99 -18.38
C PRO A 473 -40.68 -29.77 -17.74
N ARG A 474 -41.94 -29.49 -18.08
CA ARG A 474 -42.69 -28.37 -17.48
C ARG A 474 -42.84 -28.50 -15.98
N LYS A 475 -43.09 -29.68 -15.47
CA LYS A 475 -43.18 -29.91 -14.02
C LYS A 475 -41.87 -29.62 -13.29
N ALA A 476 -40.72 -29.88 -13.92
CA ALA A 476 -39.43 -29.50 -13.34
C ALA A 476 -39.28 -28.00 -13.27
N PHE A 477 -39.62 -27.25 -14.32
CA PHE A 477 -39.56 -25.78 -14.32
C PHE A 477 -40.55 -25.18 -13.33
N ASP A 478 -41.76 -25.69 -13.20
CA ASP A 478 -42.74 -25.18 -12.23
C ASP A 478 -42.25 -25.40 -10.79
N ARG A 479 -41.65 -26.54 -10.49
CA ARG A 479 -41.03 -26.83 -9.18
C ARG A 479 -39.86 -25.88 -8.90
N GLN A 480 -38.96 -25.69 -9.87
CA GLN A 480 -37.87 -24.77 -9.76
C GLN A 480 -38.35 -23.32 -9.52
N SER A 481 -39.32 -22.88 -10.32
CA SER A 481 -39.89 -21.52 -10.20
C SER A 481 -40.53 -21.31 -8.84
N LYS A 482 -41.27 -22.32 -8.31
CA LYS A 482 -41.86 -22.26 -6.98
C LYS A 482 -40.79 -22.14 -5.89
N LEU A 483 -39.75 -23.00 -5.91
CA LEU A 483 -38.65 -22.95 -4.96
C LEU A 483 -37.89 -21.59 -5.03
N LEU A 484 -37.60 -21.13 -6.22
CA LEU A 484 -36.87 -19.88 -6.42
C LEU A 484 -37.69 -18.68 -5.94
N ARG A 485 -38.98 -18.61 -6.29
CA ARG A 485 -39.87 -17.59 -5.80
C ARG A 485 -39.89 -17.56 -4.27
N ASP A 486 -40.14 -18.72 -3.63
CA ASP A 486 -40.29 -18.81 -2.18
C ASP A 486 -38.94 -18.58 -1.43
N ALA A 487 -37.80 -18.77 -2.12
CA ALA A 487 -36.48 -18.43 -1.60
C ALA A 487 -36.20 -16.91 -1.59
N PHE A 488 -36.85 -16.15 -2.49
CA PHE A 488 -36.62 -14.70 -2.65
C PHE A 488 -37.84 -13.84 -2.32
N THR A 489 -38.98 -14.42 -2.02
CA THR A 489 -40.12 -13.68 -1.47
C THR A 489 -39.89 -13.53 0.03
N ASP A 490 -39.58 -12.31 0.47
CA ASP A 490 -39.56 -11.97 1.88
C ASP A 490 -40.97 -12.14 2.46
N SER A 491 -41.05 -12.92 3.54
CA SER A 491 -42.29 -12.97 4.31
C SER A 491 -42.50 -11.60 4.89
N GLN A 492 -43.42 -10.83 4.30
CA GLN A 492 -44.08 -9.76 5.04
C GLN A 492 -44.90 -10.46 6.14
N GLY A 493 -44.41 -10.34 7.37
CA GLY A 493 -45.01 -10.82 8.58
C GLY A 493 -44.25 -10.26 9.74
#